data_5305ef8d36646755409fd619a8ecff72
#
_entry.id   5305ef8d36646755409fd619a8ecff72
#
_cell.length_a   1.000
_cell.length_b   1.000
_cell.length_c   1.000
_cell.angle_alpha   90.00
_cell.angle_beta   90.00
_cell.angle_gamma   90.00
#
_symmetry.space_group_name_H-M   'P 1'
#
loop_
_entity.id
_entity.type
_entity.pdbx_description
1 polymer ?
#
loop_
_entity_poly.entity_id
_entity_poly.type
_entity_poly.pdbx_seq_one_letter_code
_entity_poly.pdbx_strand_id
1 'polypeptide(L)'
;MDKEKVLDKIKKCLALGESANEHEAAQAIRQAQILMKKYGISEIDIELSAVTEKGVACASSLPTWHQVLIAQCAKAFGVECYQQTQWGLAEARFFGIGIKPELAAYAYEVLLRQLKKERRAYIKTELKAVRLPRNKTARADQFCTGWVYAIVKKVEEFAAEPAEKEVLAHYKQQMGEMGQAKKRDVHGGSKASREQDLAAGVRKGREAQLYHAMDGGEERKQLGVNGQG
;
A
#
# COMPACT_ATOMS: atom_id res chain seq x y z
N MET A 1 -13.04 -18.39 -26.56
CA MET A 1 -13.45 -18.27 -25.15
C MET A 1 -12.46 -17.30 -24.53
N ASP A 2 -12.95 -16.35 -23.76
CA ASP A 2 -12.12 -15.30 -23.16
C ASP A 2 -11.09 -15.94 -22.19
N LYS A 3 -9.83 -15.48 -22.25
CA LYS A 3 -8.71 -16.04 -21.44
C LYS A 3 -9.06 -16.01 -19.95
N GLU A 4 -9.74 -14.96 -19.50
CA GLU A 4 -10.18 -14.77 -18.12
C GLU A 4 -11.17 -15.87 -17.67
N LYS A 5 -12.15 -16.19 -18.50
CA LYS A 5 -13.11 -17.29 -18.21
C LYS A 5 -12.46 -18.67 -18.17
N VAL A 6 -11.36 -18.86 -18.94
CA VAL A 6 -10.59 -20.11 -18.89
C VAL A 6 -9.81 -20.20 -17.60
N LEU A 7 -9.14 -19.11 -17.19
CA LEU A 7 -8.44 -19.04 -15.92
C LEU A 7 -9.34 -19.33 -14.73
N ASP A 8 -10.54 -18.76 -14.71
CA ASP A 8 -11.53 -19.04 -13.65
C ASP A 8 -11.93 -20.52 -13.60
N LYS A 9 -12.10 -21.15 -14.76
CA LYS A 9 -12.41 -22.59 -14.81
C LYS A 9 -11.24 -23.43 -14.30
N ILE A 10 -10.00 -23.09 -14.68
CA ILE A 10 -8.80 -23.78 -14.21
C ILE A 10 -8.69 -23.64 -12.69
N LYS A 11 -8.86 -22.42 -12.13
CA LYS A 11 -8.85 -22.19 -10.68
C LYS A 11 -9.88 -23.05 -9.95
N LYS A 12 -11.12 -23.12 -10.47
CA LYS A 12 -12.18 -23.98 -9.90
C LYS A 12 -11.80 -25.45 -9.93
N CYS A 13 -11.20 -25.92 -11.03
CA CYS A 13 -10.72 -27.30 -11.12
C CYS A 13 -9.59 -27.57 -10.12
N LEU A 14 -8.65 -26.65 -9.96
CA LEU A 14 -7.55 -26.81 -9.00
C LEU A 14 -8.08 -26.81 -7.55
N ALA A 15 -9.03 -25.94 -7.21
CA ALA A 15 -9.67 -25.94 -5.89
C ALA A 15 -10.44 -27.25 -5.60
N LEU A 16 -11.11 -27.83 -6.61
CA LEU A 16 -11.72 -29.15 -6.49
C LEU A 16 -10.69 -30.27 -6.39
N GLY A 17 -9.46 -30.05 -6.87
CA GLY A 17 -8.33 -30.96 -6.72
C GLY A 17 -7.87 -31.15 -5.27
N GLU A 18 -8.29 -30.25 -4.36
CA GLU A 18 -8.05 -30.34 -2.90
C GLU A 18 -9.18 -31.09 -2.16
N SER A 19 -10.17 -31.63 -2.89
CA SER A 19 -11.29 -32.39 -2.32
C SER A 19 -10.80 -33.65 -1.59
N ALA A 20 -11.46 -34.01 -0.50
CA ALA A 20 -11.22 -35.25 0.23
C ALA A 20 -11.59 -36.52 -0.58
N ASN A 21 -12.34 -36.39 -1.67
CA ASN A 21 -12.66 -37.48 -2.60
C ASN A 21 -11.56 -37.61 -3.67
N GLU A 22 -10.69 -38.60 -3.53
CA GLU A 22 -9.53 -38.80 -4.41
C GLU A 22 -9.90 -38.92 -5.90
N HIS A 23 -11.03 -39.56 -6.23
CA HIS A 23 -11.47 -39.70 -7.62
C HIS A 23 -11.92 -38.37 -8.23
N GLU A 24 -12.64 -37.58 -7.49
CA GLU A 24 -13.09 -36.25 -7.90
C GLU A 24 -11.88 -35.28 -8.02
N ALA A 25 -10.98 -35.32 -7.05
CA ALA A 25 -9.76 -34.54 -7.07
C ALA A 25 -8.89 -34.85 -8.28
N ALA A 26 -8.65 -36.15 -8.56
CA ALA A 26 -7.86 -36.58 -9.71
C ALA A 26 -8.49 -36.17 -11.05
N GLN A 27 -9.81 -36.28 -11.18
CA GLN A 27 -10.53 -35.85 -12.38
C GLN A 27 -10.46 -34.30 -12.57
N ALA A 28 -10.60 -33.54 -11.50
CA ALA A 28 -10.53 -32.09 -11.52
C ALA A 28 -9.13 -31.59 -11.92
N ILE A 29 -8.05 -32.18 -11.34
CA ILE A 29 -6.66 -31.87 -11.70
C ILE A 29 -6.41 -32.20 -13.18
N ARG A 30 -6.86 -33.35 -13.65
CA ARG A 30 -6.72 -33.75 -15.06
C ARG A 30 -7.43 -32.75 -15.99
N GLN A 31 -8.61 -32.28 -15.62
CA GLN A 31 -9.35 -31.29 -16.39
C GLN A 31 -8.61 -29.95 -16.42
N ALA A 32 -8.05 -29.49 -15.29
CA ALA A 32 -7.21 -28.30 -15.23
C ALA A 32 -6.03 -28.40 -16.21
N GLN A 33 -5.28 -29.51 -16.19
CA GLN A 33 -4.14 -29.73 -17.08
C GLN A 33 -4.53 -29.71 -18.56
N ILE A 34 -5.69 -30.31 -18.92
CA ILE A 34 -6.21 -30.29 -20.31
C ILE A 34 -6.51 -28.83 -20.72
N LEU A 35 -7.13 -28.05 -19.86
CA LEU A 35 -7.43 -26.65 -20.15
C LEU A 35 -6.15 -25.81 -20.27
N MET A 36 -5.19 -25.97 -19.36
CA MET A 36 -3.90 -25.30 -19.41
C MET A 36 -3.20 -25.58 -20.73
N LYS A 37 -3.07 -26.87 -21.12
CA LYS A 37 -2.45 -27.26 -22.38
C LYS A 37 -3.19 -26.74 -23.61
N LYS A 38 -4.54 -26.82 -23.62
CA LYS A 38 -5.37 -26.38 -24.74
C LYS A 38 -5.28 -24.89 -25.00
N TYR A 39 -5.17 -24.06 -23.94
CA TYR A 39 -5.17 -22.61 -24.04
C TYR A 39 -3.79 -21.97 -23.82
N GLY A 40 -2.74 -22.78 -23.67
CA GLY A 40 -1.37 -22.28 -23.45
C GLY A 40 -1.22 -21.48 -22.15
N ILE A 41 -1.95 -21.89 -21.09
CA ILE A 41 -1.91 -21.22 -19.78
C ILE A 41 -0.89 -21.97 -18.91
N SER A 42 0.07 -21.23 -18.37
CA SER A 42 1.08 -21.73 -17.42
C SER A 42 0.62 -21.58 -15.97
N GLU A 43 1.34 -22.20 -15.05
CA GLU A 43 1.11 -22.01 -13.60
C GLU A 43 1.28 -20.54 -13.20
N ILE A 44 2.31 -19.89 -13.73
CA ILE A 44 2.54 -18.47 -13.48
C ILE A 44 1.39 -17.57 -13.98
N ASP A 45 0.70 -17.92 -15.07
CA ASP A 45 -0.48 -17.16 -15.52
C ASP A 45 -1.63 -17.29 -14.51
N ILE A 46 -1.76 -18.43 -13.84
CA ILE A 46 -2.77 -18.66 -12.79
C ILE A 46 -2.44 -17.83 -11.56
N GLU A 47 -1.19 -17.84 -11.12
CA GLU A 47 -0.71 -17.04 -10.00
C GLU A 47 -0.84 -15.54 -10.27
N LEU A 48 -0.43 -15.08 -11.47
CA LEU A 48 -0.58 -13.70 -11.90
C LEU A 48 -2.04 -13.24 -11.92
N SER A 49 -2.98 -14.13 -12.21
CA SER A 49 -4.40 -13.82 -12.20
C SER A 49 -5.01 -13.65 -10.80
N ALA A 50 -4.25 -13.95 -9.74
CA ALA A 50 -4.60 -13.65 -8.35
C ALA A 50 -4.09 -12.28 -7.89
N VAL A 51 -3.27 -11.61 -8.69
CA VAL A 51 -2.79 -10.26 -8.40
C VAL A 51 -3.93 -9.27 -8.57
N THR A 52 -4.14 -8.46 -7.54
CA THR A 52 -5.11 -7.37 -7.53
C THR A 52 -4.38 -6.03 -7.36
N GLU A 53 -5.06 -4.94 -7.67
CA GLU A 53 -4.52 -3.60 -7.48
C GLU A 53 -5.52 -2.70 -6.76
N LYS A 54 -4.98 -1.77 -5.97
CA LYS A 54 -5.76 -0.69 -5.32
C LYS A 54 -5.04 0.64 -5.45
N GLY A 55 -5.73 1.62 -6.03
CA GLY A 55 -5.26 3.00 -6.16
C GLY A 55 -5.77 3.90 -5.05
N VAL A 56 -4.94 4.84 -4.60
CA VAL A 56 -5.30 5.93 -3.69
C VAL A 56 -4.82 7.24 -4.29
N ALA A 57 -5.73 8.21 -4.44
CA ALA A 57 -5.40 9.51 -5.03
C ALA A 57 -4.28 10.23 -4.27
N CYS A 58 -3.32 10.76 -5.01
CA CYS A 58 -2.20 11.53 -4.48
C CYS A 58 -1.82 12.70 -5.40
N ALA A 59 -0.82 13.50 -5.03
CA ALA A 59 -0.28 14.51 -5.93
C ALA A 59 0.70 13.88 -6.93
N SER A 60 0.81 14.47 -8.12
CA SER A 60 1.74 14.01 -9.18
C SER A 60 3.22 14.15 -8.81
N SER A 61 3.54 14.97 -7.83
CA SER A 61 4.87 15.14 -7.27
C SER A 61 4.80 15.10 -5.75
N LEU A 62 5.49 14.16 -5.13
CA LEU A 62 5.44 13.90 -3.70
C LEU A 62 6.79 14.20 -3.05
N PRO A 63 6.81 14.76 -1.82
CA PRO A 63 8.04 14.84 -1.03
C PRO A 63 8.52 13.42 -0.66
N THR A 64 9.83 13.28 -0.46
CA THR A 64 10.46 11.98 -0.16
C THR A 64 9.80 11.26 1.03
N TRP A 65 9.45 11.97 2.11
CA TRP A 65 8.78 11.36 3.25
C TRP A 65 7.44 10.68 2.89
N HIS A 66 6.72 11.25 1.92
CA HIS A 66 5.44 10.70 1.47
C HIS A 66 5.62 9.44 0.64
N GLN A 67 6.61 9.44 -0.27
CA GLN A 67 6.98 8.25 -1.05
C GLN A 67 7.42 7.10 -0.12
N VAL A 68 8.21 7.42 0.91
CA VAL A 68 8.62 6.45 1.93
C VAL A 68 7.41 5.88 2.68
N LEU A 69 6.43 6.72 3.06
CA LEU A 69 5.21 6.24 3.72
C LEU A 69 4.45 5.23 2.84
N ILE A 70 4.28 5.52 1.55
CA ILE A 70 3.63 4.60 0.58
C ILE A 70 4.40 3.27 0.54
N ALA A 71 5.72 3.31 0.35
CA ALA A 71 6.57 2.13 0.26
C ALA A 71 6.54 1.30 1.56
N GLN A 72 6.49 1.95 2.73
CA GLN A 72 6.41 1.23 4.01
C GLN A 72 5.06 0.57 4.23
N CYS A 73 3.96 1.20 3.81
CA CYS A 73 2.65 0.56 3.83
C CYS A 73 2.63 -0.66 2.89
N ALA A 74 3.21 -0.55 1.70
CA ALA A 74 3.34 -1.69 0.79
C ALA A 74 4.13 -2.84 1.43
N LYS A 75 5.31 -2.54 1.98
CA LYS A 75 6.17 -3.51 2.67
C LYS A 75 5.45 -4.21 3.82
N ALA A 76 4.65 -3.47 4.61
CA ALA A 76 3.91 -4.00 5.76
C ALA A 76 2.98 -5.15 5.40
N PHE A 77 2.35 -5.07 4.26
CA PHE A 77 1.38 -6.07 3.79
C PHE A 77 1.96 -7.03 2.75
N GLY A 78 3.28 -6.97 2.48
CA GLY A 78 3.92 -7.82 1.50
C GLY A 78 3.43 -7.57 0.08
N VAL A 79 3.10 -6.32 -0.25
CA VAL A 79 2.69 -5.88 -1.59
C VAL A 79 3.72 -4.94 -2.19
N GLU A 80 3.67 -4.74 -3.49
CA GLU A 80 4.45 -3.75 -4.20
C GLU A 80 3.64 -2.46 -4.45
N CYS A 81 4.32 -1.37 -4.76
CA CYS A 81 3.65 -0.11 -5.05
C CYS A 81 4.34 0.67 -6.17
N TYR A 82 3.55 1.49 -6.86
CA TYR A 82 4.04 2.45 -7.83
C TYR A 82 3.16 3.71 -7.85
N GLN A 83 3.64 4.76 -8.47
CA GLN A 83 2.84 5.97 -8.70
C GLN A 83 2.42 6.02 -10.17
N GLN A 84 1.13 6.09 -10.43
CA GLN A 84 0.57 6.29 -11.76
C GLN A 84 0.07 7.72 -11.90
N THR A 85 0.33 8.33 -13.05
CA THR A 85 -0.29 9.61 -13.42
C THR A 85 -0.93 9.46 -14.78
N GLN A 86 -2.25 9.58 -14.82
CA GLN A 86 -3.02 9.45 -16.05
C GLN A 86 -4.09 10.54 -16.09
N TRP A 87 -4.21 11.23 -17.24
CA TRP A 87 -5.20 12.30 -17.43
C TRP A 87 -5.12 13.44 -16.40
N GLY A 88 -3.92 13.71 -15.88
CA GLY A 88 -3.71 14.72 -14.84
C GLY A 88 -4.04 14.27 -13.41
N LEU A 89 -4.58 13.07 -13.23
CA LEU A 89 -4.83 12.44 -11.95
C LEU A 89 -3.64 11.55 -11.57
N ALA A 90 -3.19 11.66 -10.35
CA ALA A 90 -2.11 10.83 -9.83
C ALA A 90 -2.62 9.94 -8.69
N GLU A 91 -2.19 8.68 -8.70
CA GLU A 91 -2.52 7.69 -7.68
C GLU A 91 -1.26 6.97 -7.20
N ALA A 92 -1.21 6.70 -5.91
CA ALA A 92 -0.35 5.66 -5.36
C ALA A 92 -1.08 4.33 -5.49
N ARG A 93 -0.55 3.41 -6.29
CA ARG A 93 -1.15 2.10 -6.54
C ARG A 93 -0.38 1.04 -5.81
N PHE A 94 -1.13 0.18 -5.13
CA PHE A 94 -0.64 -1.01 -4.43
C PHE A 94 -1.08 -2.23 -5.22
N PHE A 95 -0.19 -3.20 -5.43
CA PHE A 95 -0.52 -4.46 -6.09
C PHE A 95 0.08 -5.66 -5.35
N GLY A 96 -0.67 -6.75 -5.33
CA GLY A 96 -0.31 -7.96 -4.59
C GLY A 96 -1.38 -9.03 -4.67
N ILE A 97 -1.24 -10.09 -3.91
CA ILE A 97 -2.14 -11.24 -3.93
C ILE A 97 -3.38 -10.97 -3.06
N GLY A 98 -4.55 -11.22 -3.64
CA GLY A 98 -5.83 -11.21 -2.95
C GLY A 98 -6.22 -9.83 -2.38
N ILE A 99 -6.56 -9.75 -1.09
CA ILE A 99 -7.03 -8.54 -0.40
C ILE A 99 -5.89 -7.63 0.10
N LYS A 100 -4.63 -8.10 0.07
CA LYS A 100 -3.48 -7.38 0.63
C LYS A 100 -3.32 -5.95 0.09
N PRO A 101 -3.50 -5.66 -1.22
CA PRO A 101 -3.42 -4.29 -1.73
C PRO A 101 -4.48 -3.34 -1.14
N GLU A 102 -5.68 -3.83 -0.87
CA GLU A 102 -6.73 -3.04 -0.22
C GLU A 102 -6.37 -2.69 1.21
N LEU A 103 -5.81 -3.64 1.96
CA LEU A 103 -5.35 -3.43 3.34
C LEU A 103 -4.19 -2.43 3.38
N ALA A 104 -3.22 -2.55 2.47
CA ALA A 104 -2.10 -1.61 2.35
C ALA A 104 -2.57 -0.19 2.02
N ALA A 105 -3.49 -0.06 1.08
CA ALA A 105 -4.10 1.22 0.70
C ALA A 105 -4.86 1.85 1.86
N TYR A 106 -5.67 1.09 2.58
CA TYR A 106 -6.38 1.55 3.77
C TYR A 106 -5.43 2.03 4.87
N ALA A 107 -4.41 1.22 5.19
CA ALA A 107 -3.40 1.60 6.17
C ALA A 107 -2.68 2.91 5.78
N TYR A 108 -2.33 3.05 4.50
CA TYR A 108 -1.73 4.27 3.98
C TYR A 108 -2.66 5.48 4.16
N GLU A 109 -3.95 5.38 3.84
CA GLU A 109 -4.91 6.48 4.01
C GLU A 109 -5.05 6.89 5.48
N VAL A 110 -5.14 5.92 6.40
CA VAL A 110 -5.26 6.17 7.84
C VAL A 110 -4.00 6.87 8.37
N LEU A 111 -2.82 6.33 8.07
CA LEU A 111 -1.54 6.90 8.50
C LEU A 111 -1.29 8.28 7.89
N LEU A 112 -1.60 8.47 6.63
CA LEU A 112 -1.48 9.78 5.97
C LEU A 112 -2.41 10.83 6.61
N ARG A 113 -3.62 10.45 7.00
CA ARG A 113 -4.57 11.32 7.70
C ARG A 113 -4.03 11.74 9.06
N GLN A 114 -3.49 10.79 9.84
CA GLN A 114 -2.84 11.07 11.12
C GLN A 114 -1.64 12.02 10.93
N LEU A 115 -0.73 11.70 10.02
CA LEU A 115 0.43 12.52 9.74
C LEU A 115 0.05 13.94 9.29
N LYS A 116 -0.93 14.09 8.40
CA LYS A 116 -1.42 15.42 7.97
C LYS A 116 -2.00 16.22 9.13
N LYS A 117 -2.67 15.58 10.10
CA LYS A 117 -3.17 16.22 11.32
C LYS A 117 -2.01 16.71 12.18
N GLU A 118 -1.04 15.84 12.47
CA GLU A 118 0.14 16.17 13.28
C GLU A 118 1.01 17.25 12.62
N ARG A 119 1.21 17.17 11.30
CA ARG A 119 1.94 18.21 10.54
C ARG A 119 1.28 19.57 10.65
N ARG A 120 -0.04 19.64 10.56
CA ARG A 120 -0.79 20.91 10.74
C ARG A 120 -0.65 21.46 12.15
N ALA A 121 -0.76 20.62 13.16
CA ALA A 121 -0.54 20.99 14.55
C ALA A 121 0.88 21.53 14.75
N TYR A 122 1.90 20.84 14.27
CA TYR A 122 3.31 21.24 14.35
C TYR A 122 3.57 22.60 13.70
N ILE A 123 3.01 22.83 12.51
CA ILE A 123 3.12 24.14 11.85
C ILE A 123 2.49 25.26 12.70
N LYS A 124 1.35 24.99 13.32
CA LYS A 124 0.61 25.98 14.11
C LYS A 124 1.32 26.33 15.43
N THR A 125 1.96 25.36 16.07
CA THR A 125 2.63 25.55 17.37
C THR A 125 4.10 25.93 17.21
N GLU A 126 4.90 25.07 16.63
CA GLU A 126 6.36 25.21 16.61
C GLU A 126 6.87 26.13 15.49
N LEU A 127 6.16 26.17 14.36
CA LEU A 127 6.60 26.94 13.20
C LEU A 127 5.83 28.25 13.01
N LYS A 128 5.08 28.70 14.03
CA LYS A 128 4.30 29.95 13.95
C LYS A 128 5.17 31.18 13.66
N ALA A 129 6.37 31.23 14.25
CA ALA A 129 7.31 32.34 14.10
C ALA A 129 8.15 32.27 12.81
N VAL A 130 8.08 31.18 12.05
CA VAL A 130 8.82 31.04 10.80
C VAL A 130 8.12 31.84 9.70
N ARG A 131 8.73 32.93 9.28
CA ARG A 131 8.12 33.90 8.32
C ARG A 131 8.16 33.38 6.87
N LEU A 132 9.29 32.80 6.44
CA LEU A 132 9.48 32.36 5.06
C LEU A 132 8.72 31.05 4.78
N PRO A 133 7.74 31.04 3.84
CA PRO A 133 6.95 29.85 3.52
C PRO A 133 7.81 28.64 3.13
N ARG A 134 8.88 28.86 2.36
CA ARG A 134 9.83 27.80 1.96
C ARG A 134 10.46 27.13 3.18
N ASN A 135 10.95 27.91 4.15
CA ASN A 135 11.56 27.37 5.36
C ASN A 135 10.52 26.63 6.23
N LYS A 136 9.30 27.20 6.32
CA LYS A 136 8.19 26.54 7.02
C LYS A 136 7.86 25.19 6.44
N THR A 137 7.77 25.09 5.10
CA THR A 137 7.53 23.83 4.39
C THR A 137 8.68 22.83 4.63
N ALA A 138 9.92 23.27 4.43
CA ALA A 138 11.11 22.41 4.61
C ALA A 138 11.19 21.84 6.04
N ARG A 139 10.95 22.66 7.07
CA ARG A 139 10.92 22.23 8.46
C ARG A 139 9.77 21.27 8.77
N ALA A 140 8.58 21.56 8.26
CA ALA A 140 7.43 20.67 8.39
C ALA A 140 7.65 19.34 7.66
N ASP A 141 8.38 19.32 6.56
CA ASP A 141 8.72 18.09 5.83
C ASP A 141 9.78 17.27 6.60
N GLN A 142 10.71 17.91 7.33
CA GLN A 142 11.61 17.22 8.26
C GLN A 142 10.86 16.56 9.43
N PHE A 143 9.86 17.23 9.99
CA PHE A 143 8.96 16.62 10.97
C PHE A 143 8.27 15.37 10.40
N CYS A 144 7.72 15.47 9.18
CA CYS A 144 7.10 14.33 8.52
C CYS A 144 8.08 13.18 8.29
N THR A 145 9.33 13.48 7.90
CA THR A 145 10.40 12.49 7.75
C THR A 145 10.64 11.72 9.05
N GLY A 146 10.76 12.43 10.17
CA GLY A 146 10.92 11.82 11.49
C GLY A 146 9.73 10.96 11.90
N TRP A 147 8.52 11.44 11.64
CA TRP A 147 7.29 10.70 11.93
C TRP A 147 7.22 9.38 11.13
N VAL A 148 7.48 9.44 9.84
CA VAL A 148 7.50 8.24 8.97
C VAL A 148 8.61 7.27 9.40
N TYR A 149 9.79 7.78 9.77
CA TYR A 149 10.89 6.94 10.27
C TYR A 149 10.49 6.13 11.52
N ALA A 150 9.71 6.73 12.44
CA ALA A 150 9.21 6.03 13.61
C ALA A 150 8.22 4.91 13.24
N ILE A 151 7.41 5.12 12.18
CA ILE A 151 6.48 4.10 11.65
C ILE A 151 7.25 2.93 11.02
N VAL A 152 8.29 3.20 10.24
CA VAL A 152 9.12 2.15 9.60
C VAL A 152 9.56 1.10 10.62
N LYS A 153 10.06 1.53 11.78
CA LYS A 153 10.49 0.62 12.84
C LYS A 153 9.39 -0.30 13.41
N LYS A 154 8.12 0.14 13.31
CA LYS A 154 6.97 -0.66 13.79
C LYS A 154 6.48 -1.67 12.74
N VAL A 155 6.82 -1.45 11.48
CA VAL A 155 6.27 -2.17 10.31
C VAL A 155 7.21 -3.30 9.83
N GLU A 156 8.45 -3.37 10.35
CA GLU A 156 9.46 -4.35 9.88
C GLU A 156 9.11 -5.84 10.13
N GLU A 157 7.98 -6.13 10.77
CA GLU A 157 7.59 -7.48 11.21
C GLU A 157 6.75 -8.27 10.18
N PHE A 158 6.30 -7.64 9.08
CA PHE A 158 5.41 -8.28 8.10
C PHE A 158 6.13 -8.46 6.75
N ALA A 159 6.80 -9.58 6.58
CA ALA A 159 7.45 -9.91 5.31
C ALA A 159 6.53 -10.77 4.41
N ALA A 160 6.50 -10.48 3.10
CA ALA A 160 5.85 -11.36 2.13
C ALA A 160 6.56 -12.72 2.04
N GLU A 161 5.79 -13.76 1.76
CA GLU A 161 6.32 -15.09 1.45
C GLU A 161 7.21 -15.04 0.19
N PRO A 162 8.28 -15.87 0.11
CA PRO A 162 9.18 -15.89 -1.04
C PRO A 162 8.47 -16.09 -2.39
N ALA A 163 7.51 -17.02 -2.44
CA ALA A 163 6.75 -17.32 -3.66
C ALA A 163 5.94 -16.11 -4.14
N GLU A 164 5.32 -15.36 -3.24
CA GLU A 164 4.60 -14.14 -3.59
C GLU A 164 5.52 -13.07 -4.21
N LYS A 165 6.77 -12.97 -3.75
CA LYS A 165 7.76 -12.03 -4.31
C LYS A 165 8.08 -12.34 -5.76
N GLU A 166 8.18 -13.62 -6.12
CA GLU A 166 8.43 -14.02 -7.50
C GLU A 166 7.27 -13.67 -8.42
N VAL A 167 6.03 -13.95 -7.99
CA VAL A 167 4.82 -13.59 -8.74
C VAL A 167 4.72 -12.07 -8.96
N LEU A 168 4.97 -11.28 -7.91
CA LEU A 168 4.93 -9.83 -8.00
C LEU A 168 6.06 -9.27 -8.89
N ALA A 169 7.24 -9.90 -8.90
CA ALA A 169 8.33 -9.54 -9.79
C ALA A 169 7.95 -9.79 -11.26
N HIS A 170 7.32 -10.93 -11.58
CA HIS A 170 6.80 -11.22 -12.90
C HIS A 170 5.69 -10.25 -13.34
N TYR A 171 4.75 -9.95 -12.44
CA TYR A 171 3.70 -8.96 -12.71
C TYR A 171 4.30 -7.59 -13.05
N LYS A 172 5.29 -7.15 -12.28
CA LYS A 172 6.00 -5.89 -12.50
C LYS A 172 6.70 -5.85 -13.87
N GLN A 173 7.29 -6.95 -14.31
CA GLN A 173 7.90 -7.04 -15.65
C GLN A 173 6.85 -6.85 -16.76
N GLN A 174 5.64 -7.36 -16.60
CA GLN A 174 4.55 -7.19 -17.58
C GLN A 174 4.04 -5.75 -17.66
N MET A 175 4.21 -4.94 -16.61
CA MET A 175 3.84 -3.52 -16.61
C MET A 175 4.77 -2.65 -17.48
N GLY A 176 5.90 -3.19 -17.94
CA GLY A 176 6.90 -2.49 -18.73
C GLY A 176 7.83 -1.61 -17.92
N GLU A 177 8.59 -0.73 -18.61
CA GLU A 177 9.54 0.15 -17.93
C GLU A 177 8.82 1.23 -17.13
N MET A 178 9.13 1.29 -15.85
CA MET A 178 8.65 2.32 -14.93
C MET A 178 9.73 3.40 -14.75
N GLY A 179 9.35 4.65 -14.98
CA GLY A 179 10.20 5.80 -14.69
C GLY A 179 10.32 6.07 -13.19
N GLN A 180 11.20 7.00 -12.84
CA GLN A 180 11.32 7.45 -11.45
C GLN A 180 10.21 8.43 -11.09
N ALA A 181 9.59 8.25 -9.92
CA ALA A 181 8.59 9.17 -9.41
C ALA A 181 9.19 10.57 -9.16
N LYS A 182 8.48 11.62 -9.59
CA LYS A 182 8.92 13.01 -9.39
C LYS A 182 8.92 13.37 -7.91
N LYS A 183 10.06 13.86 -7.42
CA LYS A 183 10.22 14.33 -6.04
C LYS A 183 9.96 15.83 -5.95
N ARG A 184 9.37 16.23 -4.83
CA ARG A 184 9.10 17.64 -4.50
C ARG A 184 9.73 18.01 -3.14
N ASP A 185 11.01 17.76 -3.00
CA ASP A 185 11.71 18.11 -1.76
C ASP A 185 12.03 19.61 -1.70
N VAL A 186 11.77 20.23 -0.54
CA VAL A 186 12.07 21.61 -0.27
C VAL A 186 13.17 21.70 0.79
N HIS A 187 14.25 22.40 0.45
CA HIS A 187 15.38 22.58 1.36
C HIS A 187 15.30 23.95 2.05
N GLY A 188 15.53 23.97 3.36
CA GLY A 188 15.54 25.19 4.17
C GLY A 188 15.77 24.89 5.65
N GLY A 189 15.95 25.95 6.45
CA GLY A 189 16.27 25.84 7.87
C GLY A 189 17.74 25.54 8.16
N SER A 190 18.19 25.85 9.38
CA SER A 190 19.53 25.51 9.86
C SER A 190 19.63 24.01 10.15
N LYS A 191 20.87 23.49 10.27
CA LYS A 191 21.10 22.07 10.64
C LYS A 191 20.43 21.74 11.98
N ALA A 192 20.63 22.58 12.99
CA ALA A 192 20.04 22.40 14.33
C ALA A 192 18.51 22.37 14.30
N SER A 193 17.87 23.28 13.54
CA SER A 193 16.39 23.26 13.42
C SER A 193 15.88 22.01 12.71
N ARG A 194 16.58 21.49 11.72
CA ARG A 194 16.20 20.26 11.02
C ARG A 194 16.30 19.03 11.92
N GLU A 195 17.35 18.94 12.74
CA GLU A 195 17.52 17.85 13.72
C GLU A 195 16.42 17.89 14.79
N GLN A 196 16.07 19.08 15.27
CA GLN A 196 14.96 19.28 16.21
C GLN A 196 13.62 18.89 15.62
N ASP A 197 13.32 19.31 14.39
CA ASP A 197 12.09 18.98 13.66
C ASP A 197 11.97 17.45 13.43
N LEU A 198 13.07 16.80 13.04
CA LEU A 198 13.15 15.35 12.86
C LEU A 198 12.84 14.61 14.18
N ALA A 199 13.50 15.03 15.28
CA ALA A 199 13.29 14.43 16.59
C ALA A 199 11.86 14.61 17.09
N ALA A 200 11.24 15.76 16.85
CA ALA A 200 9.83 16.02 17.17
C ALA A 200 8.90 15.07 16.38
N GLY A 201 9.19 14.89 15.09
CA GLY A 201 8.48 13.92 14.24
C GLY A 201 8.59 12.49 14.76
N VAL A 202 9.79 12.04 15.12
CA VAL A 202 10.01 10.69 15.68
C VAL A 202 9.19 10.49 16.97
N ARG A 203 9.18 11.47 17.89
CA ARG A 203 8.37 11.37 19.12
C ARG A 203 6.89 11.18 18.78
N LYS A 204 6.34 12.00 17.90
CA LYS A 204 4.93 11.93 17.49
C LYS A 204 4.60 10.67 16.68
N GLY A 205 5.48 10.21 15.82
CA GLY A 205 5.31 8.97 15.08
C GLY A 205 5.27 7.72 15.98
N ARG A 206 5.96 7.73 17.13
CA ARG A 206 5.87 6.65 18.12
C ARG A 206 4.47 6.55 18.76
N GLU A 207 3.74 7.66 18.84
CA GLU A 207 2.37 7.71 19.37
C GLU A 207 1.32 7.25 18.33
N ALA A 208 1.69 7.15 17.06
CA ALA A 208 0.76 6.76 15.99
C ALA A 208 0.19 5.36 16.22
N GLN A 209 -1.11 5.24 16.04
CA GLN A 209 -1.86 4.00 16.21
C GLN A 209 -1.85 3.19 14.91
N LEU A 210 -0.98 2.18 14.84
CA LEU A 210 -0.90 1.23 13.73
C LEU A 210 -2.01 0.18 13.78
N TYR A 211 -2.39 -0.27 14.97
CA TYR A 211 -3.36 -1.36 15.14
C TYR A 211 -4.71 -1.07 14.51
N HIS A 212 -5.24 0.16 14.61
CA HIS A 212 -6.49 0.53 13.93
C HIS A 212 -6.38 0.59 12.40
N ALA A 213 -5.17 0.79 11.87
CA ALA A 213 -4.92 0.81 10.44
C ALA A 213 -4.71 -0.61 9.86
N MET A 214 -4.29 -1.56 10.69
CA MET A 214 -3.93 -2.92 10.28
C MET A 214 -5.04 -3.94 10.52
N ASP A 215 -5.85 -3.76 11.58
CA ASP A 215 -6.93 -4.69 11.95
C ASP A 215 -8.26 -4.42 11.24
N GLY A 216 -8.35 -3.40 10.39
CA GLY A 216 -9.60 -3.03 9.68
C GLY A 216 -10.75 -2.61 10.60
N GLY A 217 -10.48 -2.41 11.89
CA GLY A 217 -11.46 -2.12 12.92
C GLY A 217 -11.74 -0.62 13.06
N GLU A 218 -12.46 -0.01 12.12
CA GLU A 218 -13.31 1.11 12.50
C GLU A 218 -14.51 0.54 13.27
N GLU A 219 -14.64 0.88 14.58
CA GLU A 219 -15.92 0.75 15.26
C GLU A 219 -16.99 1.41 14.38
N ARG A 220 -17.90 0.62 13.83
CA ARG A 220 -19.11 1.13 13.22
C ARG A 220 -19.79 1.98 14.28
N LYS A 221 -19.80 3.29 14.12
CA LYS A 221 -20.68 4.18 14.87
C LYS A 221 -22.09 3.65 14.66
N GLN A 222 -22.64 3.02 15.68
CA GLN A 222 -24.04 2.71 15.73
C GLN A 222 -24.76 4.05 15.67
N LEU A 223 -25.37 4.33 14.52
CA LEU A 223 -26.37 5.40 14.41
C LEU A 223 -27.50 4.97 15.34
N GLY A 224 -27.60 5.66 16.48
CA GLY A 224 -28.70 5.48 17.40
C GLY A 224 -30.00 5.77 16.66
N VAL A 225 -30.79 4.73 16.45
CA VAL A 225 -32.19 4.84 16.07
C VAL A 225 -32.90 5.39 17.29
N ASN A 226 -33.12 6.72 17.32
CA ASN A 226 -34.09 7.31 18.22
C ASN A 226 -35.48 6.87 17.75
N GLY A 227 -35.96 5.77 18.28
CA GLY A 227 -37.37 5.42 18.27
C GLY A 227 -38.10 6.30 19.25
N GLN A 228 -38.81 7.29 18.78
CA GLN A 228 -39.93 7.86 19.51
C GLN A 228 -41.16 6.99 19.22
N GLY A 229 -41.64 6.33 20.23
CA GLY A 229 -43.01 5.83 20.35
C GLY A 229 -43.88 6.88 21.05
#